data_54855c3c5280d170d66836329740c637
#
_entry.id   54855c3c5280d170d66836329740c637
#
_cell.length_a   1.000
_cell.length_b   1.000
_cell.length_c   1.000
_cell.angle_alpha   90.00
_cell.angle_beta   90.00
_cell.angle_gamma   90.00
#
_symmetry.space_group_name_H-M   'P 1'
#
loop_
_entity.id
_entity.type
_entity.pdbx_description
1 polymer ?
#
loop_
_entity_poly.entity_id
_entity_poly.type
_entity_poly.pdbx_seq_one_letter_code
_entity_poly.pdbx_strand_id
1 'polypeptide(L)'
;MKQWPPWWAWELEFSPHLLKRMEDRRFTEVDLRRMLEHATGYRPDVAPGRWVVSARHRRRGWEVIVEPLPAEKLLLVITAYPVDASRT
;
A
#
# COMPACT_ATOMS: atom_id res chain seq x y z
N MET A 1 13.39 -14.88 7.28
CA MET A 1 12.99 -14.37 5.96
C MET A 1 11.47 -14.26 5.90
N LYS A 2 10.97 -13.12 5.52
CA LYS A 2 9.53 -12.93 5.40
C LYS A 2 9.01 -13.59 4.14
N GLN A 3 7.89 -14.26 4.29
CA GLN A 3 7.20 -14.81 3.13
C GLN A 3 6.11 -13.83 2.69
N TRP A 4 6.23 -13.34 1.48
CA TRP A 4 5.24 -12.43 0.94
C TRP A 4 4.26 -13.19 0.06
N PRO A 5 3.00 -12.79 0.02
CA PRO A 5 1.99 -13.50 -0.77
C PRO A 5 2.26 -13.38 -2.28
N PRO A 6 1.71 -14.30 -3.09
CA PRO A 6 1.94 -14.28 -4.53
C PRO A 6 1.59 -12.96 -5.20
N TRP A 7 0.54 -12.29 -4.72
CA TRP A 7 0.09 -11.03 -5.31
C TRP A 7 1.09 -9.89 -5.12
N TRP A 8 2.10 -10.08 -4.30
CA TRP A 8 3.11 -9.06 -4.05
C TRP A 8 3.88 -8.68 -5.33
N ALA A 9 4.02 -9.64 -6.24
CA ALA A 9 4.76 -9.43 -7.49
C ALA A 9 3.86 -8.96 -8.64
N TRP A 10 2.57 -8.81 -8.41
CA TRP A 10 1.65 -8.40 -9.49
C TRP A 10 1.81 -6.91 -9.80
N GLU A 11 1.39 -6.53 -11.01
CA GLU A 11 1.44 -5.14 -11.41
C GLU A 11 0.50 -4.30 -10.57
N LEU A 12 0.91 -3.05 -10.33
CA LEU A 12 0.11 -2.12 -9.55
C LEU A 12 -0.90 -1.40 -10.42
N GLU A 13 -2.09 -1.23 -9.88
CA GLU A 13 -3.11 -0.37 -10.47
C GLU A 13 -3.57 0.60 -9.38
N PHE A 14 -3.88 1.82 -9.75
CA PHE A 14 -4.21 2.87 -8.79
C PHE A 14 -5.67 3.26 -8.88
N SER A 15 -6.36 3.29 -7.74
CA SER A 15 -7.74 3.74 -7.72
C SER A 15 -7.82 5.26 -7.94
N PRO A 16 -8.95 5.77 -8.41
CA PRO A 16 -9.13 7.23 -8.53
C PRO A 16 -8.95 7.94 -7.19
N HIS A 17 -9.38 7.32 -6.12
CA HIS A 17 -9.22 7.86 -4.78
C HIS A 17 -7.74 8.01 -4.42
N LEU A 18 -6.94 7.00 -4.75
CA LEU A 18 -5.51 7.04 -4.50
C LEU A 18 -4.85 8.15 -5.31
N LEU A 19 -5.21 8.27 -6.58
CA LEU A 19 -4.61 9.31 -7.44
C LEU A 19 -4.84 10.68 -6.84
N LYS A 20 -6.03 10.92 -6.30
CA LYS A 20 -6.30 12.18 -5.64
C LYS A 20 -5.47 12.35 -4.37
N ARG A 21 -5.30 11.30 -3.60
CA ARG A 21 -4.49 11.37 -2.38
C ARG A 21 -3.03 11.62 -2.68
N MET A 22 -2.55 11.12 -3.82
CA MET A 22 -1.18 11.38 -4.24
C MET A 22 -0.96 12.89 -4.45
N GLU A 23 -1.92 13.58 -5.05
CA GLU A 23 -1.85 15.03 -5.19
C GLU A 23 -1.91 15.72 -3.83
N ASP A 24 -2.90 15.36 -3.02
CA ASP A 24 -3.16 16.03 -1.74
C ASP A 24 -1.98 15.87 -0.77
N ARG A 25 -1.35 14.72 -0.76
CA ARG A 25 -0.29 14.40 0.19
C ARG A 25 1.10 14.45 -0.44
N ARG A 26 1.17 14.86 -1.68
CA ARG A 26 2.44 15.10 -2.40
C ARG A 26 3.38 13.90 -2.39
N PHE A 27 2.88 12.74 -2.77
CA PHE A 27 3.74 11.60 -3.04
C PHE A 27 3.45 11.09 -4.44
N THR A 28 4.47 10.47 -5.04
CA THR A 28 4.40 10.04 -6.43
C THR A 28 4.26 8.53 -6.52
N GLU A 29 4.07 8.05 -7.74
CA GLU A 29 4.06 6.61 -7.99
C GLU A 29 5.39 5.97 -7.60
N VAL A 30 6.51 6.67 -7.84
CA VAL A 30 7.82 6.17 -7.45
C VAL A 30 7.92 6.04 -5.93
N ASP A 31 7.42 7.03 -5.22
CA ASP A 31 7.38 6.97 -3.75
C ASP A 31 6.57 5.77 -3.27
N LEU A 32 5.41 5.56 -3.88
CA LEU A 32 4.54 4.45 -3.50
C LEU A 32 5.20 3.10 -3.77
N ARG A 33 5.87 2.95 -4.92
CA ARG A 33 6.58 1.72 -5.24
C ARG A 33 7.69 1.45 -4.24
N ARG A 34 8.39 2.49 -3.81
CA ARG A 34 9.42 2.35 -2.79
C ARG A 34 8.83 1.96 -1.44
N MET A 35 7.71 2.55 -1.08
CA MET A 35 7.02 2.18 0.15
C MET A 35 6.67 0.69 0.16
N LEU A 36 6.12 0.19 -0.94
CA LEU A 36 5.76 -1.21 -1.05
C LEU A 36 6.99 -2.12 -1.08
N GLU A 37 8.03 -1.70 -1.79
CA GLU A 37 9.27 -2.47 -1.91
C GLU A 37 9.94 -2.65 -0.55
N HIS A 38 9.89 -1.65 0.29
CA HIS A 38 10.51 -1.68 1.60
C HIS A 38 9.50 -1.86 2.73
N ALA A 39 8.35 -2.45 2.42
CA ALA A 39 7.31 -2.66 3.40
C ALA A 39 7.79 -3.58 4.53
N THR A 40 7.31 -3.32 5.74
CA THR A 40 7.72 -4.06 6.92
C THR A 40 6.77 -5.18 7.28
N GLY A 41 5.54 -5.15 6.78
CA GLY A 41 4.59 -6.19 7.08
C GLY A 41 3.26 -5.95 6.39
N TYR A 42 2.34 -6.89 6.54
CA TYR A 42 1.00 -6.76 6.00
C TYR A 42 0.03 -7.54 6.88
N ARG A 43 -1.23 -7.13 6.85
CA ARG A 43 -2.28 -7.82 7.61
C ARG A 43 -3.61 -7.64 6.88
N PRO A 44 -4.60 -8.53 7.13
CA PRO A 44 -5.93 -8.36 6.54
C PRO A 44 -6.56 -7.06 6.99
N ASP A 45 -7.27 -6.40 6.07
CA ASP A 45 -8.07 -5.25 6.41
C ASP A 45 -9.43 -5.71 6.95
N VAL A 46 -10.15 -4.78 7.58
CA VAL A 46 -11.53 -5.04 8.03
C VAL A 46 -12.41 -5.37 6.82
N ALA A 47 -12.20 -4.69 5.71
CA ALA A 47 -12.93 -4.96 4.47
C ALA A 47 -12.42 -6.26 3.85
N PRO A 48 -13.31 -7.22 3.54
CA PRO A 48 -12.88 -8.48 2.94
C PRO A 48 -12.12 -8.27 1.62
N GLY A 49 -11.10 -9.09 1.40
CA GLY A 49 -10.32 -9.04 0.17
C GLY A 49 -9.28 -7.95 0.13
N ARG A 50 -9.18 -7.13 1.16
CA ARG A 50 -8.19 -6.06 1.22
C ARG A 50 -7.14 -6.32 2.28
N TRP A 51 -5.98 -5.74 2.07
CA TRP A 51 -4.84 -5.90 2.97
C TRP A 51 -4.25 -4.54 3.32
N VAL A 52 -3.76 -4.44 4.54
CA VAL A 52 -3.07 -3.24 5.01
C VAL A 52 -1.58 -3.54 4.99
N VAL A 53 -0.85 -2.78 4.21
CA VAL A 53 0.60 -2.93 4.09
C VAL A 53 1.26 -1.84 4.91
N SER A 54 2.10 -2.23 5.86
CA SER A 54 2.84 -1.28 6.69
C SER A 54 4.13 -0.88 5.98
N ALA A 55 4.35 0.41 5.85
CA ALA A 55 5.48 0.94 5.09
C ALA A 55 6.05 2.18 5.78
N ARG A 56 7.09 2.73 5.21
CA ARG A 56 7.68 3.99 5.69
C ARG A 56 7.99 4.88 4.50
N HIS A 57 7.82 6.18 4.71
CA HIS A 57 8.13 7.16 3.69
C HIS A 57 8.60 8.43 4.41
N ARG A 58 9.80 8.89 4.08
CA ARG A 58 10.38 10.09 4.68
C ARG A 58 10.39 10.02 6.21
N ARG A 59 10.84 8.87 6.73
CA ARG A 59 10.96 8.63 8.18
C ARG A 59 9.63 8.61 8.91
N ARG A 60 8.55 8.44 8.18
CA ARG A 60 7.22 8.42 8.76
C ARG A 60 6.56 7.09 8.44
N GLY A 61 5.78 6.56 9.37
CA GLY A 61 5.01 5.36 9.12
C GLY A 61 3.84 5.65 8.20
N TRP A 62 3.56 4.72 7.30
CA TRP A 62 2.44 4.81 6.37
C TRP A 62 1.75 3.47 6.30
N GLU A 63 0.46 3.50 5.96
CA GLU A 63 -0.28 2.29 5.64
C GLU A 63 -0.81 2.43 4.22
N VAL A 64 -0.66 1.35 3.46
CA VAL A 64 -1.13 1.29 2.08
C VAL A 64 -2.19 0.19 2.01
N ILE A 65 -3.39 0.54 1.57
CA ILE A 65 -4.48 -0.43 1.47
C ILE A 65 -4.49 -0.96 0.04
N VAL A 66 -4.39 -2.28 -0.09
CA VAL A 66 -4.34 -2.92 -1.40
C VAL A 66 -5.39 -4.01 -1.50
N GLU A 67 -5.83 -4.27 -2.72
CA GLU A 67 -6.77 -5.34 -3.02
C GLU A 67 -6.25 -6.15 -4.19
N PRO A 68 -5.85 -7.41 -3.94
CA PRO A 68 -5.42 -8.27 -5.04
C PRO A 68 -6.59 -8.62 -5.94
N LEU A 69 -6.37 -8.57 -7.25
CA LEU A 69 -7.35 -8.92 -8.26
C LEU A 69 -6.82 -10.15 -9.01
N PRO A 70 -7.10 -11.36 -8.52
CA PRO A 70 -6.48 -12.58 -9.07
C PRO A 70 -6.80 -12.82 -10.55
N ALA A 71 -8.00 -12.49 -10.98
CA ALA A 71 -8.39 -12.73 -12.38
C ALA A 71 -7.52 -11.93 -13.35
N GLU A 72 -7.10 -10.74 -12.96
CA GLU A 72 -6.29 -9.86 -13.79
C GLU A 72 -4.81 -9.90 -13.42
N LYS A 73 -4.48 -10.54 -12.30
CA LYS A 73 -3.15 -10.53 -11.71
C LYS A 73 -2.64 -9.10 -11.50
N LEU A 74 -3.54 -8.28 -10.96
CA LEU A 74 -3.25 -6.90 -10.61
C LEU A 74 -3.36 -6.70 -9.12
N LEU A 75 -2.59 -5.78 -8.58
CA LEU A 75 -2.70 -5.35 -7.20
C LEU A 75 -3.25 -3.92 -7.21
N LEU A 76 -4.51 -3.79 -6.87
CA LEU A 76 -5.16 -2.48 -6.86
C LEU A 76 -4.80 -1.76 -5.56
N VAL A 77 -4.18 -0.60 -5.68
CA VAL A 77 -3.87 0.23 -4.52
C VAL A 77 -5.05 1.16 -4.29
N ILE A 78 -5.74 0.93 -3.18
CA ILE A 78 -6.97 1.66 -2.86
C ILE A 78 -6.67 3.05 -2.32
N THR A 79 -5.76 3.11 -1.34
CA THR A 79 -5.39 4.38 -0.72
C THR A 79 -4.07 4.20 0.04
N ALA A 80 -3.48 5.31 0.44
CA ALA A 80 -2.29 5.32 1.27
C ALA A 80 -2.35 6.54 2.19
N TYR A 81 -1.96 6.36 3.43
CA TYR A 81 -2.00 7.48 4.39
C TYR A 81 -0.89 7.34 5.42
N PRO A 82 -0.43 8.47 5.97
CA PRO A 82 0.56 8.43 7.03
C PRO A 82 -0.08 8.00 8.35
N VAL A 83 0.70 7.30 9.15
CA VAL A 83 0.28 6.84 10.47
C VAL A 83 1.13 7.56 11.50
N ASP A 84 0.48 8.08 12.54
CA ASP A 84 1.21 8.77 13.59
C ASP A 84 1.91 7.76 14.49
N ALA A 85 3.22 7.65 14.33
CA ALA A 85 4.01 6.68 15.07
C ALA A 85 4.07 6.99 16.56
N SER A 86 3.77 8.21 16.95
CA SER A 86 3.84 8.59 18.37
C SER A 86 2.64 8.06 19.15
N ARG A 87 1.69 7.49 18.49
CA ARG A 87 0.46 7.01 19.12
C ARG A 87 0.55 5.58 19.62
N THR A 88 1.65 4.96 19.48
CA THR A 88 1.82 3.59 19.98
C THR A 88 1.78 3.49 21.46
#